data_add487ad232c8a37d09520d763b82fe0
#
_entry.id   add487ad232c8a37d09520d763b82fe0
#
_cell.length_a   1.000
_cell.length_b   1.000
_cell.length_c   1.000
_cell.angle_alpha   90.00
_cell.angle_beta   90.00
_cell.angle_gamma   90.00
#
_symmetry.space_group_name_H-M   'P 1'
#
loop_
_entity.id
_entity.type
_entity.pdbx_description
1 polymer ?
#
loop_
_entity_poly.entity_id
_entity_poly.type
_entity_poly.pdbx_seq_one_letter_code
_entity_poly.pdbx_strand_id
1 'polypeptide(L)'
;MAQNNERDKLHSAIWKVADELRGSVDGWDFKEYIITILFYRFLSENITRYVNEQENNPYFNYADSSDDEFDNESIKKQLINEKGFFIKPSELFCNVVKRADQDENLNETLEKIFQNIESSSIGSSSEEDIKGLFSILSLNSQKLGNTVTEKNRKLANVLKVVWTPNIGLFNCVWTYSCIEQD
;
A
#
# COMPACT_ATOMS: atom_id res chain seq x y z
N MET A 1 -21.12 -5.65 -17.71
CA MET A 1 -20.07 -6.63 -18.08
C MET A 1 -18.65 -6.24 -17.62
N ALA A 2 -18.31 -4.96 -17.46
CA ALA A 2 -16.96 -4.55 -17.00
C ALA A 2 -16.65 -4.90 -15.52
N GLN A 3 -17.61 -4.77 -14.62
CA GLN A 3 -17.42 -5.05 -13.18
C GLN A 3 -17.09 -6.50 -12.84
N ASN A 4 -17.57 -7.48 -13.61
CA ASN A 4 -17.21 -8.90 -13.36
C ASN A 4 -15.74 -9.18 -13.70
N ASN A 5 -15.21 -8.52 -14.72
CA ASN A 5 -13.81 -8.72 -15.15
C ASN A 5 -12.78 -8.20 -14.11
N GLU A 6 -13.12 -7.15 -13.36
CA GLU A 6 -12.25 -6.62 -12.30
C GLU A 6 -12.26 -7.49 -11.04
N ARG A 7 -13.44 -8.00 -10.65
CA ARG A 7 -13.53 -8.97 -9.53
C ARG A 7 -12.75 -10.25 -9.83
N ASP A 8 -12.87 -10.78 -11.04
CA ASP A 8 -12.20 -12.01 -11.44
C ASP A 8 -10.67 -11.83 -11.51
N LYS A 9 -10.21 -10.65 -11.95
CA LYS A 9 -8.79 -10.28 -11.91
C LYS A 9 -8.28 -10.16 -10.48
N LEU A 10 -9.03 -9.53 -9.59
CA LEU A 10 -8.68 -9.41 -8.18
C LEU A 10 -8.62 -10.79 -7.50
N HIS A 11 -9.62 -11.64 -7.73
CA HIS A 11 -9.63 -13.01 -7.21
C HIS A 11 -8.43 -13.82 -7.74
N SER A 12 -8.16 -13.75 -9.03
CA SER A 12 -7.01 -14.44 -9.64
C SER A 12 -5.69 -13.95 -9.07
N ALA A 13 -5.57 -12.64 -8.83
CA ALA A 13 -4.40 -12.03 -8.22
C ALA A 13 -4.19 -12.49 -6.77
N ILE A 14 -5.26 -12.48 -5.96
CA ILE A 14 -5.21 -12.96 -4.57
C ILE A 14 -4.79 -14.44 -4.52
N TRP A 15 -5.34 -15.29 -5.39
CA TRP A 15 -4.99 -16.70 -5.46
C TRP A 15 -3.54 -16.93 -5.89
N LYS A 16 -3.06 -16.17 -6.86
CA LYS A 16 -1.66 -16.25 -7.32
C LYS A 16 -0.68 -15.88 -6.21
N VAL A 17 -0.98 -14.79 -5.48
CA VAL A 17 -0.19 -14.38 -4.31
C VAL A 17 -0.22 -15.47 -3.24
N ALA A 18 -1.39 -16.04 -2.95
CA ALA A 18 -1.52 -17.12 -1.97
C ALA A 18 -0.74 -18.39 -2.38
N ASP A 19 -0.69 -18.72 -3.68
CA ASP A 19 0.06 -19.88 -4.19
C ASP A 19 1.58 -19.65 -4.15
N GLU A 20 2.06 -18.46 -4.50
CA GLU A 20 3.50 -18.10 -4.41
C GLU A 20 4.00 -18.12 -2.95
N LEU A 21 3.13 -17.86 -1.99
CA LEU A 21 3.44 -17.84 -0.57
C LEU A 21 3.26 -19.19 0.13
N ARG A 22 2.59 -20.13 -0.50
CA ARG A 22 2.25 -21.46 0.07
C ARG A 22 3.47 -22.29 0.50
N GLY A 23 4.69 -21.92 0.11
CA GLY A 23 5.93 -22.59 0.48
C GLY A 23 6.79 -21.86 1.51
N SER A 24 6.45 -20.62 1.85
CA SER A 24 7.32 -19.75 2.67
C SER A 24 6.80 -19.42 4.07
N VAL A 25 5.50 -19.64 4.35
CA VAL A 25 4.88 -19.35 5.67
C VAL A 25 3.68 -20.27 5.92
N ASP A 26 3.45 -20.69 7.16
CA ASP A 26 2.33 -21.54 7.56
C ASP A 26 0.97 -20.87 7.26
N GLY A 27 0.19 -21.53 6.48
CA GLY A 27 -0.91 -21.24 5.60
C GLY A 27 -2.03 -20.26 5.99
N TRP A 28 -2.55 -20.19 7.23
CA TRP A 28 -3.79 -19.42 7.52
C TRP A 28 -3.55 -17.98 7.97
N ASP A 29 -2.50 -17.75 8.73
CA ASP A 29 -2.19 -16.45 9.31
C ASP A 29 -1.69 -15.44 8.28
N PHE A 30 -1.16 -15.93 7.17
CA PHE A 30 -0.60 -15.11 6.10
C PHE A 30 -1.66 -14.41 5.26
N LYS A 31 -2.86 -14.96 5.21
CA LYS A 31 -4.00 -14.41 4.47
C LYS A 31 -4.37 -13.00 4.95
N GLU A 32 -4.33 -12.76 6.26
CA GLU A 32 -4.62 -11.46 6.86
C GLU A 32 -3.59 -10.41 6.43
N TYR A 33 -2.30 -10.79 6.42
CA TYR A 33 -1.22 -9.90 5.96
C TYR A 33 -1.38 -9.51 4.49
N ILE A 34 -1.70 -10.48 3.62
CA ILE A 34 -1.89 -10.23 2.20
C ILE A 34 -3.06 -9.28 1.97
N ILE A 35 -4.20 -9.54 2.58
CA ILE A 35 -5.41 -8.73 2.40
C ILE A 35 -5.16 -7.29 2.86
N THR A 36 -4.56 -7.11 4.04
CA THR A 36 -4.27 -5.78 4.57
C THR A 36 -3.27 -5.03 3.70
N ILE A 37 -2.21 -5.69 3.24
CA ILE A 37 -1.21 -5.07 2.35
C ILE A 37 -1.80 -4.77 0.96
N LEU A 38 -2.73 -5.59 0.45
CA LEU A 38 -3.49 -5.29 -0.76
C LEU A 38 -4.37 -4.04 -0.60
N PHE A 39 -5.03 -3.86 0.54
CA PHE A 39 -5.77 -2.63 0.84
C PHE A 39 -4.84 -1.42 0.89
N TYR A 40 -3.71 -1.53 1.56
CA TYR A 40 -2.72 -0.45 1.58
C TYR A 40 -2.25 -0.08 0.17
N ARG A 41 -1.94 -1.06 -0.67
CA ARG A 41 -1.62 -0.84 -2.08
C ARG A 41 -2.76 -0.14 -2.80
N PHE A 42 -3.99 -0.60 -2.62
CA PHE A 42 -5.18 -0.02 -3.24
C PHE A 42 -5.35 1.46 -2.87
N LEU A 43 -5.25 1.80 -1.58
CA LEU A 43 -5.35 3.19 -1.12
C LEU A 43 -4.24 4.06 -1.71
N SER A 44 -3.00 3.55 -1.72
CA SER A 44 -1.84 4.25 -2.30
C SER A 44 -2.01 4.51 -3.79
N GLU A 45 -2.44 3.51 -4.57
CA GLU A 45 -2.68 3.66 -6.01
C GLU A 45 -3.85 4.61 -6.30
N ASN A 46 -4.89 4.60 -5.45
CA ASN A 46 -6.06 5.45 -5.60
C ASN A 46 -5.72 6.94 -5.41
N ILE A 47 -4.99 7.27 -4.33
CA ILE A 47 -4.59 8.67 -4.09
C ILE A 47 -3.58 9.15 -5.12
N THR A 48 -2.60 8.30 -5.50
CA THR A 48 -1.59 8.64 -6.52
C THR A 48 -2.26 8.98 -7.85
N ARG A 49 -3.18 8.13 -8.30
CA ARG A 49 -3.93 8.38 -9.53
C ARG A 49 -4.72 9.68 -9.46
N TYR A 50 -5.44 9.92 -8.36
CA TYR A 50 -6.24 11.13 -8.20
C TYR A 50 -5.36 12.38 -8.28
N VAL A 51 -4.25 12.44 -7.55
CA VAL A 51 -3.35 13.60 -7.56
C VAL A 51 -2.75 13.81 -8.96
N ASN A 52 -2.30 12.74 -9.61
CA ASN A 52 -1.74 12.82 -10.96
C ASN A 52 -2.77 13.32 -11.99
N GLU A 53 -4.06 12.94 -11.86
CA GLU A 53 -5.14 13.41 -12.74
C GLU A 53 -5.49 14.89 -12.52
N GLN A 54 -5.27 15.44 -11.33
CA GLN A 54 -5.50 16.86 -11.03
C GLN A 54 -4.38 17.77 -11.54
N GLU A 55 -3.18 17.22 -11.72
CA GLU A 55 -2.05 17.98 -12.26
C GLU A 55 -2.09 18.07 -13.79
N ASN A 56 -1.97 19.29 -14.31
CA ASN A 56 -1.96 19.53 -15.74
C ASN A 56 -0.59 19.23 -16.41
N ASN A 57 0.28 18.53 -15.69
CA ASN A 57 1.61 18.14 -16.18
C ASN A 57 1.65 16.63 -16.42
N PRO A 58 1.76 16.16 -17.68
CA PRO A 58 1.79 14.74 -17.99
C PRO A 58 3.05 14.01 -17.48
N TYR A 59 4.06 14.77 -17.06
CA TYR A 59 5.30 14.22 -16.46
C TYR A 59 5.29 14.26 -14.94
N PHE A 60 4.24 14.78 -14.33
CA PHE A 60 4.09 14.80 -12.88
C PHE A 60 3.75 13.41 -12.36
N ASN A 61 4.39 13.03 -11.27
CA ASN A 61 4.05 11.80 -10.56
C ASN A 61 4.11 12.05 -9.05
N TYR A 62 2.96 11.92 -8.40
CA TYR A 62 2.84 12.09 -6.96
C TYR A 62 3.84 11.25 -6.16
N ALA A 63 4.16 10.05 -6.63
CA ALA A 63 5.11 9.17 -5.96
C ALA A 63 6.57 9.67 -5.98
N ASP A 64 6.90 10.57 -6.90
CA ASP A 64 8.24 11.15 -7.04
C ASP A 64 8.36 12.52 -6.35
N SER A 65 7.24 13.05 -5.82
CA SER A 65 7.20 14.32 -5.10
C SER A 65 7.80 14.19 -3.70
N SER A 66 8.27 15.33 -3.16
CA SER A 66 8.72 15.38 -1.77
C SER A 66 7.53 15.50 -0.81
N ASP A 67 7.68 15.00 0.42
CA ASP A 67 6.65 15.14 1.45
C ASP A 67 6.36 16.61 1.75
N ASP A 68 7.38 17.48 1.71
CA ASP A 68 7.25 18.92 2.01
C ASP A 68 6.32 19.66 1.03
N GLU A 69 6.26 19.22 -0.23
CA GLU A 69 5.36 19.79 -1.25
C GLU A 69 3.89 19.59 -0.87
N PHE A 70 3.60 18.52 -0.14
CA PHE A 70 2.26 18.14 0.28
C PHE A 70 2.02 18.31 1.80
N ASP A 71 3.00 18.85 2.54
CA ASP A 71 2.86 19.13 3.98
C ASP A 71 2.07 20.42 4.29
N ASN A 72 1.26 20.87 3.35
CA ASN A 72 0.36 22.01 3.48
C ASN A 72 -1.01 21.55 3.96
N GLU A 73 -1.48 22.12 5.07
CA GLU A 73 -2.78 21.79 5.67
C GLU A 73 -3.97 21.96 4.71
N SER A 74 -3.91 22.94 3.79
CA SER A 74 -4.96 23.16 2.81
C SER A 74 -5.02 22.03 1.79
N ILE A 75 -3.86 21.58 1.30
CA ILE A 75 -3.74 20.47 0.34
C ILE A 75 -4.20 19.17 1.01
N LYS A 76 -3.73 18.90 2.23
CA LYS A 76 -4.15 17.71 3.00
C LYS A 76 -5.66 17.68 3.19
N LYS A 77 -6.26 18.79 3.63
CA LYS A 77 -7.71 18.89 3.81
C LYS A 77 -8.47 18.68 2.52
N GLN A 78 -7.99 19.22 1.41
CA GLN A 78 -8.61 18.99 0.10
C GLN A 78 -8.57 17.51 -0.27
N LEU A 79 -7.42 16.85 -0.14
CA LEU A 79 -7.27 15.42 -0.45
C LEU A 79 -8.15 14.55 0.47
N ILE A 80 -8.21 14.87 1.76
CA ILE A 80 -9.08 14.17 2.72
C ILE A 80 -10.56 14.36 2.36
N ASN A 81 -10.99 15.56 1.98
CA ASN A 81 -12.37 15.81 1.57
C ASN A 81 -12.77 15.02 0.33
N GLU A 82 -11.85 14.88 -0.64
CA GLU A 82 -12.12 14.22 -1.92
C GLU A 82 -11.94 12.69 -1.87
N LYS A 83 -10.94 12.22 -1.10
CA LYS A 83 -10.58 10.80 -1.05
C LYS A 83 -10.94 10.12 0.26
N GLY A 84 -11.21 10.89 1.31
CA GLY A 84 -11.51 10.40 2.64
C GLY A 84 -10.29 10.09 3.51
N PHE A 85 -9.06 10.20 2.96
CA PHE A 85 -7.80 9.92 3.65
C PHE A 85 -6.63 10.64 2.97
N PHE A 86 -5.47 10.61 3.63
CA PHE A 86 -4.22 11.14 3.10
C PHE A 86 -3.07 10.15 3.30
N ILE A 87 -2.19 10.05 2.31
CA ILE A 87 -0.94 9.27 2.37
C ILE A 87 0.15 10.16 1.78
N LYS A 88 1.23 10.37 2.51
CA LYS A 88 2.39 11.15 2.02
C LYS A 88 3.10 10.44 0.86
N PRO A 89 3.78 11.18 -0.03
CA PRO A 89 4.58 10.58 -1.10
C PRO A 89 5.54 9.50 -0.60
N SER A 90 6.31 9.76 0.46
CA SER A 90 7.25 8.79 1.03
C SER A 90 6.56 7.56 1.64
N GLU A 91 5.29 7.65 2.02
CA GLU A 91 4.48 6.60 2.62
C GLU A 91 3.67 5.81 1.58
N LEU A 92 3.75 6.13 0.30
CA LEU A 92 3.09 5.38 -0.76
C LEU A 92 3.67 3.96 -0.85
N PHE A 93 2.80 3.00 -1.15
CA PHE A 93 3.15 1.59 -1.23
C PHE A 93 4.38 1.33 -2.12
N CYS A 94 4.44 1.94 -3.32
CA CYS A 94 5.57 1.80 -4.24
C CYS A 94 6.90 2.27 -3.63
N ASN A 95 6.90 3.37 -2.89
CA ASN A 95 8.10 3.92 -2.26
C ASN A 95 8.54 3.12 -1.03
N VAL A 96 7.58 2.55 -0.30
CA VAL A 96 7.88 1.64 0.81
C VAL A 96 8.48 0.33 0.29
N VAL A 97 7.94 -0.25 -0.77
CA VAL A 97 8.49 -1.49 -1.38
C VAL A 97 9.93 -1.29 -1.85
N LYS A 98 10.26 -0.17 -2.49
CA LYS A 98 11.62 0.13 -2.98
C LYS A 98 12.68 0.07 -1.87
N ARG A 99 12.32 0.49 -0.64
CA ARG A 99 13.25 0.54 0.50
C ARG A 99 13.07 -0.59 1.52
N ALA A 100 12.10 -1.48 1.32
CA ALA A 100 11.69 -2.48 2.31
C ALA A 100 12.83 -3.42 2.78
N ASP A 101 13.77 -3.78 1.90
CA ASP A 101 14.92 -4.61 2.27
C ASP A 101 15.97 -3.88 3.10
N GLN A 102 16.00 -2.56 3.01
CA GLN A 102 16.98 -1.70 3.68
C GLN A 102 16.42 -1.10 4.99
N ASP A 103 15.11 -1.21 5.21
CA ASP A 103 14.46 -0.70 6.41
C ASP A 103 14.54 -1.72 7.55
N GLU A 104 15.50 -1.51 8.44
CA GLU A 104 15.71 -2.37 9.63
C GLU A 104 14.54 -2.32 10.62
N ASN A 105 13.65 -1.32 10.50
CA ASN A 105 12.47 -1.12 11.34
C ASN A 105 11.17 -1.14 10.54
N LEU A 106 11.12 -1.92 9.46
CA LEU A 106 9.98 -1.97 8.53
C LEU A 106 8.63 -2.22 9.23
N ASN A 107 8.61 -3.04 10.27
CA ASN A 107 7.41 -3.28 11.08
C ASN A 107 6.89 -2.00 11.75
N GLU A 108 7.78 -1.17 12.32
CA GLU A 108 7.41 0.11 12.93
C GLU A 108 7.05 1.16 11.88
N THR A 109 7.76 1.16 10.76
CA THR A 109 7.47 2.02 9.60
C THR A 109 6.05 1.76 9.08
N LEU A 110 5.69 0.51 8.85
CA LEU A 110 4.34 0.15 8.41
C LEU A 110 3.27 0.48 9.45
N GLU A 111 3.54 0.27 10.74
CA GLU A 111 2.63 0.61 11.82
C GLU A 111 2.32 2.12 11.83
N LYS A 112 3.35 2.96 11.70
CA LYS A 112 3.17 4.42 11.61
C LYS A 112 2.38 4.83 10.37
N ILE A 113 2.67 4.24 9.22
CA ILE A 113 1.94 4.53 7.98
C ILE A 113 0.45 4.21 8.14
N PHE A 114 0.13 3.05 8.69
CA PHE A 114 -1.26 2.63 8.91
C PHE A 114 -1.98 3.54 9.90
N GLN A 115 -1.33 3.91 11.00
CA GLN A 115 -1.84 4.90 11.96
C GLN A 115 -2.06 6.28 11.31
N ASN A 116 -1.15 6.72 10.44
CA ASN A 116 -1.29 8.00 9.72
C ASN A 116 -2.49 7.98 8.77
N ILE A 117 -2.69 6.89 8.04
CA ILE A 117 -3.83 6.72 7.13
C ILE A 117 -5.15 6.75 7.92
N GLU A 118 -5.26 5.95 8.98
CA GLU A 118 -6.46 5.92 9.83
C GLU A 118 -6.73 7.28 10.50
N SER A 119 -5.69 7.90 11.06
CA SER A 119 -5.82 9.21 11.71
C SER A 119 -6.23 10.30 10.74
N SER A 120 -5.76 10.25 9.50
CA SER A 120 -6.12 11.25 8.47
C SER A 120 -7.58 11.15 8.06
N SER A 121 -8.22 10.00 8.22
CA SER A 121 -9.62 9.78 7.84
C SER A 121 -10.64 10.29 8.87
N ILE A 122 -10.20 10.62 10.08
CA ILE A 122 -11.07 11.07 11.17
C ILE A 122 -11.82 12.35 10.76
N GLY A 123 -13.13 12.30 10.85
CA GLY A 123 -14.02 13.42 10.45
C GLY A 123 -14.33 13.46 8.95
N SER A 124 -13.80 12.55 8.15
CA SER A 124 -14.13 12.40 6.72
C SER A 124 -15.33 11.47 6.51
N SER A 125 -15.85 11.43 5.28
CA SER A 125 -16.91 10.49 4.87
C SER A 125 -16.45 9.03 4.89
N SER A 126 -15.14 8.78 4.88
CA SER A 126 -14.54 7.44 4.85
C SER A 126 -14.05 6.96 6.23
N GLU A 127 -14.29 7.70 7.29
CA GLU A 127 -13.82 7.34 8.65
C GLU A 127 -14.26 5.93 9.04
N GLU A 128 -15.54 5.60 8.88
CA GLU A 128 -16.09 4.30 9.27
C GLU A 128 -15.51 3.14 8.43
N ASP A 129 -15.14 3.40 7.17
CA ASP A 129 -14.59 2.39 6.26
C ASP A 129 -13.10 2.14 6.51
N ILE A 130 -12.37 3.15 6.97
CA ILE A 130 -10.91 3.09 7.16
C ILE A 130 -10.53 2.75 8.59
N LYS A 131 -11.34 3.18 9.57
CA LYS A 131 -11.11 2.93 10.98
C LYS A 131 -10.98 1.46 11.30
N GLY A 132 -9.84 1.08 11.84
CA GLY A 132 -9.55 -0.29 12.23
C GLY A 132 -9.24 -1.23 11.06
N LEU A 133 -9.14 -0.72 9.83
CA LEU A 133 -8.81 -1.50 8.63
C LEU A 133 -7.49 -2.27 8.78
N PHE A 134 -6.52 -1.65 9.45
CA PHE A 134 -5.20 -2.21 9.66
C PHE A 134 -5.04 -2.90 11.02
N SER A 135 -6.03 -2.79 11.92
CA SER A 135 -5.95 -3.33 13.28
C SER A 135 -5.92 -4.87 13.34
N ILE A 136 -6.34 -5.55 12.27
CA ILE A 136 -6.29 -7.01 12.12
C ILE A 136 -4.83 -7.47 12.01
N LEU A 137 -3.92 -6.59 11.56
CA LEU A 137 -2.54 -6.93 11.26
C LEU A 137 -1.65 -6.69 12.47
N SER A 138 -1.18 -7.75 13.12
CA SER A 138 -0.16 -7.64 14.16
C SER A 138 1.24 -7.70 13.54
N LEU A 139 1.84 -6.53 13.24
CA LEU A 139 3.18 -6.40 12.65
C LEU A 139 4.30 -6.88 13.58
N ASN A 140 4.02 -6.99 14.87
CA ASN A 140 4.95 -7.46 15.89
C ASN A 140 4.70 -8.92 16.32
N SER A 141 3.79 -9.64 15.64
CA SER A 141 3.45 -11.02 15.98
C SER A 141 4.65 -11.96 15.93
N GLN A 142 4.71 -12.91 16.88
CA GLN A 142 5.68 -14.02 16.85
C GLN A 142 5.51 -14.93 15.62
N LYS A 143 4.34 -14.91 14.98
CA LYS A 143 4.07 -15.64 13.72
C LYS A 143 4.94 -15.15 12.57
N LEU A 144 5.34 -13.88 12.56
CA LEU A 144 6.29 -13.32 11.62
C LEU A 144 7.75 -13.70 11.91
N GLY A 145 8.06 -14.13 13.12
CA GLY A 145 9.40 -14.50 13.56
C GLY A 145 9.68 -14.12 14.99
N ASN A 146 10.74 -14.67 15.54
CA ASN A 146 11.14 -14.42 16.92
C ASN A 146 12.01 -13.16 17.07
N THR A 147 12.63 -12.73 15.98
CA THR A 147 13.48 -11.53 15.94
C THR A 147 12.87 -10.44 15.04
N VAL A 148 13.24 -9.18 15.28
CA VAL A 148 12.83 -8.04 14.44
C VAL A 148 13.27 -8.26 12.98
N THR A 149 14.49 -8.73 12.78
CA THR A 149 15.05 -9.02 11.45
C THR A 149 14.23 -10.07 10.69
N GLU A 150 13.80 -11.15 11.35
CA GLU A 150 12.93 -12.16 10.72
C GLU A 150 11.57 -11.59 10.34
N LYS A 151 10.97 -10.79 11.23
CA LYS A 151 9.69 -10.13 10.99
C LYS A 151 9.78 -9.21 9.78
N ASN A 152 10.79 -8.34 9.75
CA ASN A 152 10.98 -7.37 8.67
C ASN A 152 11.26 -8.04 7.33
N ARG A 153 12.06 -9.11 7.31
CA ARG A 153 12.29 -9.91 6.10
C ARG A 153 11.00 -10.51 5.55
N LYS A 154 10.13 -11.05 6.41
CA LYS A 154 8.85 -11.60 5.98
C LYS A 154 7.90 -10.51 5.48
N LEU A 155 7.83 -9.38 6.17
CA LEU A 155 7.03 -8.23 5.73
C LEU A 155 7.51 -7.70 4.37
N ALA A 156 8.82 -7.55 4.17
CA ALA A 156 9.39 -7.15 2.89
C ALA A 156 9.01 -8.13 1.77
N ASN A 157 9.04 -9.43 2.03
CA ASN A 157 8.61 -10.44 1.06
C ASN A 157 7.12 -10.30 0.70
N VAL A 158 6.24 -10.07 1.70
CA VAL A 158 4.81 -9.84 1.43
C VAL A 158 4.60 -8.62 0.56
N LEU A 159 5.27 -7.50 0.89
CA LEU A 159 5.20 -6.27 0.09
C LEU A 159 5.60 -6.53 -1.36
N LYS A 160 6.72 -7.24 -1.59
CA LYS A 160 7.22 -7.56 -2.94
C LYS A 160 6.26 -8.46 -3.72
N VAL A 161 5.71 -9.48 -3.06
CA VAL A 161 4.73 -10.37 -3.70
C VAL A 161 3.49 -9.60 -4.09
N VAL A 162 2.98 -8.74 -3.22
CA VAL A 162 1.84 -7.87 -3.52
C VAL A 162 2.18 -6.83 -4.60
N TRP A 163 3.45 -6.44 -4.74
CA TRP A 163 3.92 -5.49 -5.77
C TRP A 163 3.95 -6.05 -7.18
N THR A 164 3.88 -7.37 -7.39
CA THR A 164 4.04 -7.96 -8.73
C THR A 164 3.09 -7.33 -9.77
N PRO A 165 3.58 -7.04 -11.01
CA PRO A 165 2.82 -6.30 -12.05
C PRO A 165 1.53 -6.99 -12.50
N ASN A 166 1.42 -8.30 -12.28
CA ASN A 166 0.27 -9.11 -12.68
C ASN A 166 -0.95 -8.98 -11.76
N ILE A 167 -0.82 -8.27 -10.62
CA ILE A 167 -1.95 -7.87 -9.79
C ILE A 167 -2.41 -6.49 -10.26
N GLY A 168 -2.84 -6.39 -11.50
CA GLY A 168 -3.48 -5.20 -12.02
C GLY A 168 -4.83 -4.98 -11.36
N LEU A 169 -4.84 -4.45 -10.14
CA LEU A 169 -6.06 -4.00 -9.47
C LEU A 169 -6.67 -2.80 -10.18
N PHE A 170 -5.83 -2.04 -10.85
CA PHE A 170 -6.22 -0.95 -11.74
C PHE A 170 -5.25 -0.91 -12.92
N ASN A 171 -5.76 -0.55 -14.10
CA ASN A 171 -4.95 -0.15 -15.25
C ASN A 171 -4.22 1.18 -14.90
N CYS A 172 -3.38 1.17 -13.88
CA CYS A 172 -2.39 2.21 -13.74
C CYS A 172 -1.35 1.95 -14.81
N VAL A 173 -1.24 2.88 -15.73
CA VAL A 173 -0.12 3.07 -16.65
C VAL A 173 1.13 3.35 -15.80
N TRP A 174 1.57 2.35 -15.07
CA TRP A 174 2.90 2.30 -14.50
C TRP A 174 3.78 1.66 -15.57
N THR A 175 4.01 2.45 -16.61
CA THR A 175 5.09 2.18 -17.53
C THR A 175 6.39 2.09 -16.74
N TYR A 176 7.06 1.04 -16.92
CA TYR A 176 8.45 0.60 -16.74
C TYR A 176 9.54 1.59 -16.26
N SER A 177 9.24 2.87 -16.02
CA SER A 177 10.23 3.87 -15.61
C SER A 177 10.74 3.73 -14.17
N CYS A 178 10.14 2.86 -13.35
CA CYS A 178 10.60 2.61 -11.98
C CYS A 178 11.52 1.39 -11.82
N ILE A 179 11.80 0.63 -12.88
CA ILE A 179 12.59 -0.63 -12.81
C ILE A 179 13.95 -0.52 -13.51
N GLU A 180 14.18 0.51 -14.33
CA GLU A 180 15.45 0.68 -15.07
C GLU A 180 16.29 1.84 -14.53
N GLN A 181 16.64 1.83 -13.27
CA GLN A 181 17.79 2.59 -12.75
C GLN A 181 18.49 1.76 -11.67
N ASP A 182 19.17 0.71 -12.09
CA ASP A 182 20.34 0.13 -11.47
C ASP A 182 21.34 -0.29 -12.56
#